data_7958dbb1238334ba9449a43b27b12826
#
_entry.id   7958dbb1238334ba9449a43b27b12826
#
_cell.length_a   1.000
_cell.length_b   1.000
_cell.length_c   1.000
_cell.angle_alpha   90.00
_cell.angle_beta   90.00
_cell.angle_gamma   90.00
#
_symmetry.space_group_name_H-M   'P 1'
#
loop_
_entity.id
_entity.type
_entity.pdbx_description
1 polymer ?
#
loop_
_entity_poly.entity_id
_entity_poly.type
_entity_poly.pdbx_seq_one_letter_code
_entity_poly.pdbx_strand_id
1 'polypeptide(L)'
;MLLAAGRGKRMRPLTNATPKPLLEVHGKPLLEWPLRALAAQGFTQVLVNTGWLGAHIPARFGTSYAHGDAWPATHLRYSREEQDFGHALETAGGIARALPQLDAVFWLAAGDVYAPDFAFARADYDRFAASPALAHIWLVPNPPHNPAG
;
A
#
# COMPACT_ATOMS: atom_id res chain seq x y z
N MET A 1 3.83 5.30 1.02
CA MET A 1 2.48 5.04 1.56
C MET A 1 1.79 3.93 0.79
N LEU A 2 1.14 2.99 1.49
CA LEU A 2 0.30 1.96 0.87
C LEU A 2 -1.17 2.18 1.23
N LEU A 3 -2.04 2.20 0.21
CA LEU A 3 -3.48 2.40 0.37
C LEU A 3 -4.17 1.06 0.68
N ALA A 4 -4.76 0.93 1.87
CA ALA A 4 -5.35 -0.30 2.36
C ALA A 4 -6.71 -0.10 3.10
N ALA A 5 -7.32 1.10 2.99
CA ALA A 5 -8.56 1.44 3.70
C ALA A 5 -9.84 0.94 3.01
N GLY A 6 -9.75 0.48 1.77
CA GLY A 6 -10.89 0.12 0.95
C GLY A 6 -11.70 -1.07 1.48
N ARG A 7 -13.04 -1.00 1.37
CA ARG A 7 -13.97 -2.04 1.86
C ARG A 7 -13.97 -3.32 1.04
N GLY A 8 -13.44 -3.31 -0.19
CA GLY A 8 -13.38 -4.48 -1.04
C GLY A 8 -14.75 -5.10 -1.43
N LYS A 9 -15.80 -4.27 -1.58
CA LYS A 9 -17.19 -4.72 -1.78
C LYS A 9 -17.38 -5.72 -2.93
N ARG A 10 -16.59 -5.57 -4.01
CA ARG A 10 -16.64 -6.45 -5.20
C ARG A 10 -16.12 -7.87 -4.94
N MET A 11 -15.34 -8.04 -3.87
CA MET A 11 -14.73 -9.34 -3.49
C MET A 11 -15.53 -10.10 -2.42
N ARG A 12 -16.75 -9.67 -2.13
CA ARG A 12 -17.61 -10.41 -1.20
C ARG A 12 -17.97 -11.79 -1.76
N PRO A 13 -18.08 -12.82 -0.90
CA PRO A 13 -18.10 -12.78 0.56
C PRO A 13 -16.72 -12.77 1.24
N LEU A 14 -15.61 -12.92 0.50
CA LEU A 14 -14.25 -13.03 1.06
C LEU A 14 -13.91 -11.85 1.98
N THR A 15 -14.33 -10.64 1.60
CA THR A 15 -14.06 -9.40 2.35
C THR A 15 -15.06 -9.09 3.46
N ASN A 16 -15.95 -10.02 3.82
CA ASN A 16 -16.84 -9.82 4.95
C ASN A 16 -16.11 -9.95 6.31
N ALA A 17 -15.13 -10.86 6.39
CA ALA A 17 -14.37 -11.16 7.59
C ALA A 17 -12.87 -10.85 7.49
N THR A 18 -12.35 -10.64 6.27
CA THR A 18 -10.93 -10.37 6.02
C THR A 18 -10.82 -9.12 5.15
N PRO A 19 -10.06 -8.08 5.56
CA PRO A 19 -9.85 -6.91 4.70
C PRO A 19 -9.11 -7.33 3.43
N LYS A 20 -9.45 -6.72 2.27
CA LYS A 20 -8.89 -7.10 0.98
C LYS A 20 -7.36 -7.19 0.96
N PRO A 21 -6.60 -6.26 1.60
CA PRO A 21 -5.12 -6.35 1.64
C PRO A 21 -4.58 -7.59 2.34
N LEU A 22 -5.39 -8.29 3.13
CA LEU A 22 -5.01 -9.55 3.80
C LEU A 22 -5.48 -10.81 3.07
N LEU A 23 -6.19 -10.70 1.96
CA LEU A 23 -6.48 -11.85 1.11
C LEU A 23 -5.18 -12.38 0.53
N GLU A 24 -5.01 -13.70 0.54
CA GLU A 24 -3.76 -14.33 0.11
C GLU A 24 -3.74 -14.65 -1.38
N VAL A 25 -2.59 -14.37 -1.99
CA VAL A 25 -2.23 -14.78 -3.34
C VAL A 25 -0.86 -15.45 -3.26
N HIS A 26 -0.74 -16.68 -3.75
CA HIS A 26 0.46 -17.51 -3.62
C HIS A 26 0.98 -17.63 -2.17
N GLY A 27 0.04 -17.83 -1.23
CA GLY A 27 0.35 -18.03 0.19
C GLY A 27 0.85 -16.79 0.95
N LYS A 28 0.65 -15.59 0.38
CA LYS A 28 1.00 -14.31 1.02
C LYS A 28 -0.13 -13.31 0.91
N PRO A 29 -0.40 -12.50 1.96
CA PRO A 29 -1.31 -11.38 1.89
C PRO A 29 -0.96 -10.42 0.72
N LEU A 30 -1.99 -9.87 0.06
CA LEU A 30 -1.78 -8.90 -1.02
C LEU A 30 -0.87 -7.74 -0.60
N LEU A 31 -1.03 -7.22 0.62
CA LEU A 31 -0.20 -6.14 1.16
C LEU A 31 1.28 -6.52 1.31
N GLU A 32 1.60 -7.80 1.49
CA GLU A 32 2.99 -8.24 1.63
C GLU A 32 3.80 -8.04 0.35
N TRP A 33 3.17 -8.15 -0.83
CA TRP A 33 3.87 -8.01 -2.11
C TRP A 33 4.51 -6.64 -2.30
N PRO A 34 3.78 -5.51 -2.19
CA PRO A 34 4.41 -4.19 -2.27
C PRO A 34 5.35 -3.89 -1.11
N LEU A 35 5.11 -4.43 0.10
CA LEU A 35 6.07 -4.28 1.22
C LEU A 35 7.41 -4.91 0.89
N ARG A 36 7.42 -6.11 0.33
CA ARG A 36 8.66 -6.80 -0.10
C ARG A 36 9.36 -6.05 -1.22
N ALA A 37 8.61 -5.59 -2.22
CA ALA A 37 9.15 -4.82 -3.35
C ALA A 37 9.79 -3.49 -2.89
N LEU A 38 9.20 -2.79 -1.93
CA LEU A 38 9.76 -1.59 -1.31
C LEU A 38 11.03 -1.91 -0.51
N ALA A 39 11.00 -2.94 0.34
CA ALA A 39 12.15 -3.34 1.16
C ALA A 39 13.35 -3.75 0.30
N ALA A 40 13.13 -4.45 -0.81
CA ALA A 40 14.16 -4.85 -1.77
C ALA A 40 14.91 -3.65 -2.38
N GLN A 41 14.30 -2.47 -2.39
CA GLN A 41 14.90 -1.21 -2.87
C GLN A 41 15.34 -0.28 -1.72
N GLY A 42 15.34 -0.78 -0.48
CA GLY A 42 15.78 -0.04 0.68
C GLY A 42 14.75 0.97 1.23
N PHE A 43 13.49 0.92 0.80
CA PHE A 43 12.42 1.73 1.37
C PHE A 43 11.80 0.99 2.57
N THR A 44 12.29 1.30 3.75
CA THR A 44 11.94 0.58 4.99
C THR A 44 10.96 1.33 5.89
N GLN A 45 10.61 2.58 5.58
CA GLN A 45 9.61 3.34 6.32
C GLN A 45 8.32 3.37 5.53
N VAL A 46 7.28 2.70 5.99
CA VAL A 46 6.01 2.58 5.27
C VAL A 46 4.84 2.99 6.14
N LEU A 47 4.04 3.92 5.64
CA LEU A 47 2.75 4.28 6.21
C LEU A 47 1.64 3.52 5.46
N VAL A 48 0.77 2.84 6.20
CA VAL A 48 -0.38 2.12 5.65
C VAL A 48 -1.66 2.79 6.17
N ASN A 49 -2.53 3.29 5.29
CA ASN A 49 -3.85 3.70 5.74
C ASN A 49 -4.76 2.48 5.91
N THR A 50 -5.59 2.50 6.93
CA THR A 50 -6.48 1.39 7.27
C THR A 50 -7.90 1.90 7.51
N GLY A 51 -8.89 1.15 7.04
CA GLY A 51 -10.31 1.43 7.19
C GLY A 51 -11.08 0.18 7.56
N TRP A 52 -11.85 -0.38 6.62
CA TRP A 52 -12.66 -1.58 6.87
C TRP A 52 -11.82 -2.74 7.45
N LEU A 53 -12.26 -3.24 8.63
CA LEU A 53 -11.53 -4.25 9.41
C LEU A 53 -10.05 -3.85 9.65
N GLY A 54 -9.78 -2.56 9.76
CA GLY A 54 -8.44 -1.99 9.75
C GLY A 54 -7.52 -2.49 10.87
N ALA A 55 -8.08 -2.97 11.99
CA ALA A 55 -7.30 -3.54 13.10
C ALA A 55 -6.59 -4.86 12.73
N HIS A 56 -7.09 -5.59 11.74
CA HIS A 56 -6.49 -6.85 11.31
C HIS A 56 -5.11 -6.66 10.66
N ILE A 57 -4.88 -5.51 10.01
CA ILE A 57 -3.61 -5.24 9.32
C ILE A 57 -2.47 -5.10 10.33
N PRO A 58 -2.52 -4.20 11.34
CA PRO A 58 -1.47 -4.15 12.36
C PRO A 58 -1.40 -5.42 13.22
N ALA A 59 -2.50 -6.14 13.42
CA ALA A 59 -2.46 -7.44 14.10
C ALA A 59 -1.63 -8.48 13.33
N ARG A 60 -1.65 -8.44 11.99
CA ARG A 60 -0.90 -9.36 11.10
C ARG A 60 0.56 -8.95 10.91
N PHE A 61 0.84 -7.66 10.76
CA PHE A 61 2.17 -7.16 10.37
C PHE A 61 2.95 -6.49 11.51
N GLY A 62 2.30 -6.12 12.62
CA GLY A 62 2.94 -5.37 13.70
C GLY A 62 3.41 -3.98 13.29
N THR A 63 4.37 -3.43 14.02
CA THR A 63 5.03 -2.16 13.70
C THR A 63 6.41 -2.36 13.05
N SER A 64 6.90 -3.60 13.01
CA SER A 64 8.14 -3.98 12.34
C SER A 64 7.91 -5.32 11.67
N TYR A 65 8.03 -5.37 10.36
CA TYR A 65 7.79 -6.58 9.57
C TYR A 65 9.09 -7.07 8.94
N ALA A 66 9.51 -8.28 9.32
CA ALA A 66 10.70 -8.94 8.78
C ALA A 66 10.35 -9.66 7.47
N HIS A 67 11.26 -9.59 6.50
CA HIS A 67 11.13 -10.24 5.19
C HIS A 67 12.01 -11.52 5.09
N GLY A 68 12.27 -12.20 6.21
CA GLY A 68 13.32 -13.18 6.33
C GLY A 68 14.69 -12.49 6.31
N ASP A 69 15.73 -13.21 5.87
CA ASP A 69 17.10 -12.68 5.82
C ASP A 69 17.41 -11.91 4.51
N ALA A 70 16.43 -11.82 3.60
CA ALA A 70 16.68 -11.28 2.26
C ALA A 70 16.77 -9.74 2.23
N TRP A 71 16.00 -9.05 3.08
CA TRP A 71 15.90 -7.57 3.09
C TRP A 71 15.74 -7.05 4.52
N PRO A 72 16.08 -5.75 4.73
CA PRO A 72 15.85 -5.11 6.02
C PRO A 72 14.38 -5.16 6.44
N ALA A 73 14.13 -5.22 7.74
CA ALA A 73 12.77 -5.12 8.26
C ALA A 73 12.13 -3.78 7.88
N THR A 74 10.84 -3.81 7.53
CA THR A 74 10.05 -2.62 7.27
C THR A 74 9.41 -2.14 8.57
N HIS A 75 9.61 -0.85 8.89
CA HIS A 75 8.91 -0.16 9.97
C HIS A 75 7.58 0.34 9.48
N LEU A 76 6.50 -0.11 10.13
CA LEU A 76 5.13 0.18 9.74
C LEU A 76 4.48 1.19 10.68
N ARG A 77 3.91 2.24 10.11
CA ARG A 77 2.99 3.16 10.76
C ARG A 77 1.61 3.04 10.13
N TYR A 78 0.58 3.35 10.89
CA TYR A 78 -0.81 3.17 10.46
C TYR A 78 -1.61 4.45 10.61
N SER A 79 -2.25 4.88 9.52
CA SER A 79 -3.27 5.94 9.51
C SER A 79 -4.64 5.27 9.59
N ARG A 80 -5.28 5.34 10.76
CA ARG A 80 -6.50 4.58 11.09
C ARG A 80 -7.74 5.43 10.81
N GLU A 81 -8.24 5.41 9.58
CA GLU A 81 -9.33 6.29 9.14
C GLU A 81 -10.66 5.96 9.84
N GLU A 82 -11.06 4.68 9.85
CA GLU A 82 -12.34 4.27 10.46
C GLU A 82 -12.37 4.52 11.97
N GLN A 83 -11.25 4.33 12.67
CA GLN A 83 -11.15 4.58 14.10
C GLN A 83 -11.31 6.06 14.43
N ASP A 84 -10.75 6.95 13.61
CA ASP A 84 -10.68 8.37 13.89
C ASP A 84 -11.87 9.17 13.32
N PHE A 85 -12.51 8.66 12.24
CA PHE A 85 -13.58 9.35 11.52
C PHE A 85 -14.88 8.53 11.40
N GLY A 86 -14.88 7.25 11.81
CA GLY A 86 -16.02 6.36 11.67
C GLY A 86 -16.24 5.84 10.24
N HIS A 87 -15.44 6.26 9.28
CA HIS A 87 -15.50 5.83 7.88
C HIS A 87 -14.15 5.99 7.17
N ALA A 88 -13.98 5.36 6.01
CA ALA A 88 -12.85 5.59 5.13
C ALA A 88 -12.95 6.98 4.46
N LEU A 89 -11.82 7.69 4.35
CA LEU A 89 -11.74 9.04 3.79
C LEU A 89 -11.61 9.07 2.26
N GLU A 90 -11.77 7.95 1.61
CA GLU A 90 -11.44 7.75 0.20
C GLU A 90 -9.94 8.05 -0.10
N THR A 91 -9.54 7.91 -1.36
CA THR A 91 -8.10 8.00 -1.70
C THR A 91 -7.49 9.36 -1.35
N ALA A 92 -8.11 10.45 -1.82
CA ALA A 92 -7.56 11.79 -1.63
C ALA A 92 -7.57 12.22 -0.16
N GLY A 93 -8.64 11.94 0.56
CA GLY A 93 -8.75 12.24 1.99
C GLY A 93 -7.73 11.46 2.83
N GLY A 94 -7.54 10.18 2.53
CA GLY A 94 -6.54 9.34 3.20
C GLY A 94 -5.10 9.81 2.96
N ILE A 95 -4.78 10.26 1.74
CA ILE A 95 -3.48 10.85 1.42
C ILE A 95 -3.30 12.17 2.17
N ALA A 96 -4.26 13.09 2.07
CA ALA A 96 -4.18 14.41 2.71
C ALA A 96 -3.96 14.30 4.22
N ARG A 97 -4.68 13.39 4.89
CA ARG A 97 -4.48 13.06 6.30
C ARG A 97 -3.07 12.55 6.59
N ALA A 98 -2.51 11.76 5.69
CA ALA A 98 -1.21 11.13 5.89
C ALA A 98 -0.02 12.07 5.64
N LEU A 99 -0.19 13.16 4.89
CA LEU A 99 0.88 14.09 4.49
C LEU A 99 1.80 14.53 5.65
N PRO A 100 1.31 14.89 6.84
CA PRO A 100 2.19 15.27 7.96
C PRO A 100 3.13 14.17 8.45
N GLN A 101 2.91 12.92 8.01
CA GLN A 101 3.70 11.75 8.38
C GLN A 101 4.56 11.22 7.23
N LEU A 102 4.51 11.87 6.08
CA LEU A 102 5.23 11.48 4.86
C LEU A 102 6.35 12.48 4.57
N ASP A 103 7.39 12.01 3.88
CA ASP A 103 8.41 12.88 3.33
C ASP A 103 7.86 13.72 2.17
N ALA A 104 8.59 14.76 1.77
CA ALA A 104 8.19 15.62 0.63
C ALA A 104 8.02 14.84 -0.67
N VAL A 105 8.78 13.77 -0.85
CA VAL A 105 8.65 12.81 -1.95
C VAL A 105 8.40 11.43 -1.36
N PHE A 106 7.40 10.74 -1.86
CA PHE A 106 7.07 9.41 -1.40
C PHE A 106 6.42 8.56 -2.49
N TRP A 107 6.59 7.25 -2.37
CA TRP A 107 5.84 6.30 -3.16
C TRP A 107 4.40 6.20 -2.65
N LEU A 108 3.44 6.20 -3.58
CA LEU A 108 2.04 5.91 -3.31
C LEU A 108 1.61 4.70 -4.13
N ALA A 109 1.15 3.65 -3.48
CA ALA A 109 0.69 2.45 -4.18
C ALA A 109 -0.53 1.83 -3.49
N ALA A 110 -1.32 1.07 -4.26
CA ALA A 110 -2.39 0.26 -3.72
C ALA A 110 -1.81 -0.94 -2.95
N GLY A 111 -2.28 -1.15 -1.71
CA GLY A 111 -1.89 -2.28 -0.87
C GLY A 111 -2.71 -3.55 -1.12
N ASP A 112 -3.61 -3.52 -2.10
CA ASP A 112 -4.56 -4.58 -2.42
C ASP A 112 -4.50 -5.01 -3.90
N VAL A 113 -3.38 -4.72 -4.57
CA VAL A 113 -3.10 -5.09 -5.96
C VAL A 113 -1.93 -6.07 -6.01
N TYR A 114 -2.10 -7.14 -6.75
CA TYR A 114 -1.05 -8.12 -7.03
C TYR A 114 -0.25 -7.68 -8.25
N ALA A 115 0.96 -7.18 -8.04
CA ALA A 115 1.90 -6.75 -9.09
C ALA A 115 3.32 -7.24 -8.70
N PRO A 116 3.61 -8.55 -8.82
CA PRO A 116 4.84 -9.15 -8.29
C PRO A 116 6.10 -8.64 -8.99
N ASP A 117 5.98 -8.24 -10.26
CA ASP A 117 7.11 -7.80 -11.08
C ASP A 117 7.32 -6.28 -11.04
N PHE A 118 6.48 -5.52 -10.30
CA PHE A 118 6.67 -4.09 -10.16
C PHE A 118 7.78 -3.77 -9.18
N ALA A 119 8.82 -3.08 -9.66
CA ALA A 119 9.93 -2.62 -8.84
C ALA A 119 9.75 -1.13 -8.46
N PHE A 120 9.79 -0.82 -7.17
CA PHE A 120 9.88 0.56 -6.65
C PHE A 120 11.31 1.06 -6.78
N ALA A 121 11.83 1.22 -8.00
CA ALA A 121 13.24 1.46 -8.24
C ALA A 121 13.75 2.73 -7.56
N ARG A 122 14.85 2.62 -6.83
CA ARG A 122 15.52 3.76 -6.16
C ARG A 122 15.88 4.85 -7.16
N ALA A 123 16.40 4.47 -8.33
CA ALA A 123 16.76 5.41 -9.37
C ALA A 123 15.57 6.26 -9.90
N ASP A 124 14.36 5.68 -9.95
CA ASP A 124 13.16 6.42 -10.34
C ASP A 124 12.76 7.43 -9.26
N TYR A 125 12.85 7.03 -8.00
CA TYR A 125 12.62 7.92 -6.87
C TYR A 125 13.60 9.11 -6.87
N ASP A 126 14.89 8.85 -7.01
CA ASP A 126 15.93 9.87 -6.97
C ASP A 126 15.81 10.84 -8.17
N ARG A 127 15.49 10.31 -9.36
CA ARG A 127 15.23 11.12 -10.56
C ARG A 127 14.00 12.02 -10.38
N PHE A 128 12.91 11.47 -9.83
CA PHE A 128 11.71 12.26 -9.54
C PHE A 128 11.99 13.34 -8.49
N ALA A 129 12.68 13.00 -7.40
CA ALA A 129 13.02 13.94 -6.33
C ALA A 129 13.89 15.12 -6.80
N ALA A 130 14.71 14.91 -7.83
CA ALA A 130 15.53 15.96 -8.46
C ALA A 130 14.79 16.75 -9.54
N SER A 131 13.55 16.41 -9.87
CA SER A 131 12.76 17.04 -10.93
C SER A 131 11.80 18.11 -10.39
N PRO A 132 11.32 19.06 -11.22
CA PRO A 132 10.27 20.00 -10.83
C PRO A 132 8.85 19.38 -10.94
N ALA A 133 8.71 18.10 -11.27
CA ALA A 133 7.43 17.45 -11.47
C ALA A 133 6.69 17.29 -10.13
N LEU A 134 5.37 17.47 -10.15
CA LEU A 134 4.53 17.32 -8.98
C LEU A 134 4.08 15.87 -8.75
N ALA A 135 4.08 15.04 -9.79
CA ALA A 135 3.73 13.64 -9.73
C ALA A 135 4.40 12.85 -10.86
N HIS A 136 4.63 11.57 -10.62
CA HIS A 136 5.04 10.58 -11.61
C HIS A 136 4.11 9.38 -11.49
N ILE A 137 3.53 8.95 -12.60
CA ILE A 137 2.63 7.79 -12.66
C ILE A 137 3.15 6.77 -13.68
N TRP A 138 2.94 5.49 -13.36
CA TRP A 138 3.22 4.39 -14.28
C TRP A 138 1.92 3.97 -14.93
N LEU A 139 1.83 4.13 -16.24
CA LEU A 139 0.71 3.66 -17.03
C LEU A 139 0.96 2.22 -17.46
N VAL A 140 -0.06 1.40 -17.36
CA VAL A 140 -0.06 0.01 -17.83
C VAL A 140 -1.19 -0.20 -18.82
N PRO A 141 -1.07 -1.15 -19.76
CA PRO A 141 -2.18 -1.51 -20.65
C PRO A 141 -3.42 -1.93 -19.85
N ASN A 142 -4.60 -1.58 -20.33
CA ASN A 142 -5.84 -2.06 -19.75
C ASN A 142 -5.93 -3.58 -19.82
N PRO A 143 -6.44 -4.22 -18.77
CA PRO A 143 -6.57 -5.68 -18.78
C PRO A 143 -7.59 -6.15 -19.85
N PRO A 144 -7.44 -7.34 -20.43
CA PRO A 144 -8.32 -7.85 -21.49
C PRO A 144 -9.81 -7.86 -21.12
N HIS A 145 -10.13 -8.03 -19.82
CA HIS A 145 -11.52 -8.05 -19.32
C HIS A 145 -12.12 -6.65 -19.11
N ASN A 146 -11.32 -5.58 -19.23
CA ASN A 146 -11.76 -4.19 -19.16
C ASN A 146 -10.93 -3.31 -20.11
N PRO A 147 -11.08 -3.47 -21.44
CA PRO A 147 -10.22 -2.79 -22.41
C PRO A 147 -10.45 -1.27 -22.51
N ALA A 148 -11.56 -0.79 -21.97
CA ALA A 148 -11.89 0.64 -21.94
C ALA A 148 -11.40 1.35 -20.65
N GLY A 149 -10.83 0.64 -19.68
CA GLY A 149 -10.37 1.19 -18.40
C GLY A 149 -11.42 1.27 -17.32
#